data_45bdd156512a4c55caa76c9401c8b0b5
#
_entry.id   45bdd156512a4c55caa76c9401c8b0b5
#
_cell.length_a   1.000
_cell.length_b   1.000
_cell.length_c   1.000
_cell.angle_alpha   90.00
_cell.angle_beta   90.00
_cell.angle_gamma   90.00
#
_symmetry.space_group_name_H-M   'P 1'
#
loop_
_entity.id
_entity.type
_entity.pdbx_description
1 polymer ?
#
loop_
_entity_poly.entity_id
_entity_poly.type
_entity_poly.pdbx_seq_one_letter_code
_entity_poly.pdbx_strand_id
1 'polypeptide(L)'
;MTISPTDVALGAPSRAAELDLIDPLRDYRDRFLGADDPTLPAYLDGNSLGRPTRGLPEKFASFVTEQWGGRLIRGWDESWLQLPVTLGDRIGRETLGAAAGQVVVGDSTTVSLYKLIRAAVHLRPGRSEIVIDRGNFPTDRFVVEGIVEELGATIRWIETDPGGGATVDQVDAVVNGNTAVVVLSHIAYRSGYIADIPGITALAHDRGALVLWDLCHSVGSVPIALDEWGVDFATGCTYKYLNGGPGSPAFMYVRAEHITAARQPIWGWMGDENPFDMAGGYTPAGSIRRFISGTPPVIGMLAMSEMLDLIAEVGIDAIRTKSLALTDYAIELFDERLAPLGVTLSTPRERAVRGSHVTIDHPGFADMMSQLWERGIIPDFRAPTGIRLGLSPLSTSFAEVELVVDAIRSLLLDDQEEG
;
A
#
# COMPACT_ATOMS: atom_id res chain seq x y z
N MET A 1 42.00 -48.29 -15.39
CA MET A 1 41.32 -47.88 -14.15
C MET A 1 40.51 -46.64 -14.49
N THR A 2 39.25 -46.84 -14.72
CA THR A 2 38.27 -45.77 -15.01
C THR A 2 37.79 -45.22 -13.69
N ILE A 3 38.08 -43.97 -13.41
CA ILE A 3 37.59 -43.24 -12.24
C ILE A 3 36.13 -42.86 -12.56
N SER A 4 35.24 -43.38 -11.75
CA SER A 4 33.79 -43.05 -11.73
C SER A 4 33.60 -41.58 -11.36
N PRO A 5 32.63 -40.85 -11.96
CA PRO A 5 32.35 -39.50 -11.50
C PRO A 5 31.73 -39.58 -10.11
N THR A 6 32.50 -39.07 -9.18
CA THR A 6 32.21 -38.98 -7.76
C THR A 6 30.95 -38.17 -7.47
N ASP A 7 30.14 -38.72 -6.59
CA ASP A 7 29.13 -38.09 -5.76
C ASP A 7 29.55 -36.68 -5.35
N VAL A 8 29.01 -35.69 -6.00
CA VAL A 8 28.92 -34.34 -5.42
C VAL A 8 27.87 -34.49 -4.30
N ALA A 9 28.35 -34.60 -3.06
CA ALA A 9 27.50 -34.49 -1.92
C ALA A 9 26.67 -33.20 -2.08
N LEU A 10 25.40 -33.32 -2.40
CA LEU A 10 24.45 -32.22 -2.32
C LEU A 10 24.52 -31.73 -0.86
N GLY A 11 25.15 -30.59 -0.64
CA GLY A 11 25.15 -29.94 0.66
C GLY A 11 23.71 -29.82 1.18
N ALA A 12 23.54 -29.80 2.50
CA ALA A 12 22.20 -29.56 3.07
C ALA A 12 21.59 -28.31 2.43
N PRO A 13 20.29 -28.31 2.10
CA PRO A 13 19.62 -27.15 1.53
C PRO A 13 19.83 -25.91 2.44
N SER A 14 19.91 -24.73 1.85
CA SER A 14 19.98 -23.50 2.64
C SER A 14 18.69 -23.33 3.47
N ARG A 15 18.78 -22.57 4.55
CA ARG A 15 17.61 -22.24 5.37
C ARG A 15 16.47 -21.63 4.55
N ALA A 16 16.79 -20.77 3.58
CA ALA A 16 15.83 -20.21 2.65
C ALA A 16 15.13 -21.28 1.81
N ALA A 17 15.90 -22.23 1.26
CA ALA A 17 15.35 -23.33 0.46
C ALA A 17 14.43 -24.25 1.28
N GLU A 18 14.75 -24.49 2.55
CA GLU A 18 13.86 -25.23 3.47
C GLU A 18 12.56 -24.48 3.72
N LEU A 19 12.63 -23.15 3.96
CA LEU A 19 11.46 -22.31 4.18
C LEU A 19 10.59 -22.23 2.91
N ASP A 20 11.18 -22.07 1.73
CA ASP A 20 10.45 -22.08 0.45
C ASP A 20 9.76 -23.42 0.20
N LEU A 21 10.41 -24.55 0.58
CA LEU A 21 9.83 -25.89 0.39
C LEU A 21 8.55 -26.10 1.23
N ILE A 22 8.51 -25.58 2.45
CA ILE A 22 7.37 -25.72 3.36
C ILE A 22 6.35 -24.59 3.26
N ASP A 23 6.61 -23.56 2.45
CA ASP A 23 5.70 -22.43 2.25
C ASP A 23 4.43 -22.88 1.52
N PRO A 24 3.24 -22.78 2.14
CA PRO A 24 1.99 -23.17 1.50
C PRO A 24 1.60 -22.26 0.33
N LEU A 25 2.20 -21.06 0.24
CA LEU A 25 1.92 -20.07 -0.81
C LEU A 25 3.00 -20.02 -1.91
N ARG A 26 3.99 -20.92 -1.88
CA ARG A 26 5.12 -20.91 -2.83
C ARG A 26 4.70 -20.95 -4.30
N ASP A 27 3.68 -21.75 -4.62
CA ASP A 27 3.24 -21.97 -6.00
C ASP A 27 2.50 -20.74 -6.58
N TYR A 28 2.04 -19.80 -5.74
CA TYR A 28 1.46 -18.54 -6.20
C TYR A 28 2.48 -17.61 -6.86
N ARG A 29 3.77 -17.76 -6.56
CA ARG A 29 4.85 -17.02 -7.20
C ARG A 29 4.83 -17.18 -8.72
N ASP A 30 4.46 -18.36 -9.21
CA ASP A 30 4.34 -18.66 -10.65
C ASP A 30 3.19 -17.90 -11.33
N ARG A 31 2.33 -17.25 -10.59
CA ARG A 31 1.25 -16.42 -11.12
C ARG A 31 1.73 -15.01 -11.52
N PHE A 32 3.01 -14.66 -11.26
CA PHE A 32 3.57 -13.34 -11.54
C PHE A 32 4.63 -13.39 -12.64
N LEU A 33 4.64 -12.35 -13.51
CA LEU A 33 5.65 -12.19 -14.55
C LEU A 33 7.00 -11.79 -13.91
N GLY A 34 8.08 -12.32 -14.49
CA GLY A 34 9.44 -12.04 -14.04
C GLY A 34 9.81 -12.66 -12.69
N ALA A 35 8.95 -13.52 -12.11
CA ALA A 35 9.30 -14.21 -10.86
C ALA A 35 10.32 -15.32 -11.07
N ASP A 36 10.43 -15.84 -12.29
CA ASP A 36 11.37 -16.88 -12.74
C ASP A 36 12.44 -16.35 -13.71
N ASP A 37 12.59 -15.03 -13.87
CA ASP A 37 13.57 -14.41 -14.75
C ASP A 37 14.96 -14.46 -14.11
N PRO A 38 15.95 -15.18 -14.71
CA PRO A 38 17.28 -15.28 -14.15
C PRO A 38 18.07 -13.94 -14.19
N THR A 39 17.63 -12.97 -14.99
CA THR A 39 18.23 -11.63 -15.04
C THR A 39 17.68 -10.70 -13.97
N LEU A 40 16.63 -11.12 -13.25
CA LEU A 40 16.00 -10.42 -12.15
C LEU A 40 15.87 -11.37 -10.93
N PRO A 41 17.02 -11.81 -10.36
CA PRO A 41 17.03 -12.84 -9.33
C PRO A 41 16.34 -12.43 -8.03
N ALA A 42 16.17 -11.12 -7.75
CA ALA A 42 15.41 -10.67 -6.59
C ALA A 42 14.73 -9.33 -6.82
N TYR A 43 13.43 -9.26 -6.50
CA TYR A 43 12.64 -8.04 -6.52
C TYR A 43 11.98 -7.82 -5.15
N LEU A 44 12.53 -6.91 -4.36
CA LEU A 44 12.09 -6.59 -3.02
C LEU A 44 11.61 -5.13 -2.92
N ASP A 45 10.87 -4.67 -3.93
CA ASP A 45 10.22 -3.35 -3.94
C ASP A 45 8.72 -3.44 -4.24
N GLY A 46 8.10 -4.56 -3.86
CA GLY A 46 6.66 -4.75 -4.02
C GLY A 46 5.79 -3.81 -3.19
N ASN A 47 6.37 -3.17 -2.18
CA ASN A 47 5.75 -2.10 -1.41
C ASN A 47 5.79 -0.72 -2.11
N SER A 48 6.44 -0.61 -3.25
CA SER A 48 6.39 0.57 -4.14
C SER A 48 5.66 0.26 -5.44
N LEU A 49 5.89 -0.92 -6.03
CA LEU A 49 5.21 -1.38 -7.24
C LEU A 49 5.08 -2.91 -7.23
N GLY A 50 3.86 -3.43 -7.26
CA GLY A 50 3.64 -4.88 -7.36
C GLY A 50 4.00 -5.45 -8.73
N ARG A 51 4.45 -6.73 -8.79
CA ARG A 51 4.71 -7.44 -10.05
C ARG A 51 3.41 -7.62 -10.85
N PRO A 52 3.42 -7.54 -12.19
CA PRO A 52 2.24 -7.87 -12.99
C PRO A 52 1.93 -9.37 -12.92
N THR A 53 0.65 -9.72 -12.95
CA THR A 53 0.22 -11.12 -13.05
C THR A 53 0.41 -11.67 -14.46
N ARG A 54 0.57 -12.99 -14.61
CA ARG A 54 0.77 -13.64 -15.92
C ARG A 54 -0.45 -13.55 -16.84
N GLY A 55 -1.67 -13.44 -16.31
CA GLY A 55 -2.90 -13.27 -17.10
C GLY A 55 -3.09 -11.87 -17.65
N LEU A 56 -2.37 -10.88 -17.12
CA LEU A 56 -2.59 -9.47 -17.45
C LEU A 56 -2.40 -9.12 -18.95
N PRO A 57 -1.37 -9.61 -19.68
CA PRO A 57 -1.23 -9.32 -21.09
C PRO A 57 -2.43 -9.76 -21.94
N GLU A 58 -2.96 -10.96 -21.70
CA GLU A 58 -4.15 -11.46 -22.38
C GLU A 58 -5.39 -10.64 -22.04
N LYS A 59 -5.57 -10.28 -20.76
CA LYS A 59 -6.66 -9.44 -20.30
C LYS A 59 -6.65 -8.06 -20.98
N PHE A 60 -5.49 -7.43 -21.09
CA PHE A 60 -5.36 -6.16 -21.81
C PHE A 60 -5.65 -6.32 -23.31
N ALA A 61 -5.15 -7.38 -23.94
CA ALA A 61 -5.40 -7.67 -25.34
C ALA A 61 -6.91 -7.89 -25.62
N SER A 62 -7.59 -8.72 -24.81
CA SER A 62 -9.04 -8.94 -24.90
C SER A 62 -9.82 -7.64 -24.66
N PHE A 63 -9.45 -6.85 -23.65
CA PHE A 63 -10.10 -5.55 -23.42
C PHE A 63 -10.02 -4.64 -24.63
N VAL A 64 -8.83 -4.50 -25.24
CA VAL A 64 -8.62 -3.62 -26.40
C VAL A 64 -9.41 -4.12 -27.61
N THR A 65 -9.39 -5.42 -27.89
CA THR A 65 -10.01 -5.98 -29.11
C THR A 65 -11.51 -6.18 -29.00
N GLU A 66 -11.99 -6.72 -27.87
CA GLU A 66 -13.38 -7.15 -27.73
C GLU A 66 -14.24 -6.08 -27.06
N GLN A 67 -13.76 -5.49 -25.96
CA GLN A 67 -14.55 -4.52 -25.21
C GLN A 67 -14.42 -3.11 -25.82
N TRP A 68 -13.20 -2.57 -25.90
CA TRP A 68 -13.03 -1.24 -26.47
C TRP A 68 -13.27 -1.26 -27.97
N GLY A 69 -12.54 -2.06 -28.76
CA GLY A 69 -12.68 -2.13 -30.22
C GLY A 69 -14.05 -2.66 -30.67
N GLY A 70 -14.57 -3.69 -29.99
CA GLY A 70 -15.83 -4.34 -30.34
C GLY A 70 -17.08 -3.62 -29.85
N ARG A 71 -17.02 -2.93 -28.69
CA ARG A 71 -18.18 -2.25 -28.08
C ARG A 71 -18.16 -0.73 -28.22
N LEU A 72 -16.97 -0.12 -28.28
CA LEU A 72 -16.78 1.33 -28.40
C LEU A 72 -17.55 2.06 -27.28
N ILE A 73 -18.31 3.13 -27.63
CA ILE A 73 -19.05 3.95 -26.65
C ILE A 73 -20.08 3.18 -25.82
N ARG A 74 -20.59 2.06 -26.34
CA ARG A 74 -21.57 1.21 -25.64
C ARG A 74 -21.01 0.59 -24.37
N GLY A 75 -19.68 0.45 -24.25
CA GLY A 75 -19.02 -0.05 -23.06
C GLY A 75 -19.36 0.73 -21.80
N TRP A 76 -19.71 2.01 -21.90
CA TRP A 76 -20.14 2.81 -20.76
C TRP A 76 -21.42 2.28 -20.12
N ASP A 77 -22.45 2.06 -20.90
CA ASP A 77 -23.73 1.56 -20.40
C ASP A 77 -23.63 0.08 -19.96
N GLU A 78 -22.78 -0.69 -20.62
CA GLU A 78 -22.67 -2.13 -20.38
C GLU A 78 -21.86 -2.49 -19.12
N SER A 79 -20.78 -1.72 -18.79
CA SER A 79 -19.90 -2.09 -17.67
C SER A 79 -19.05 -0.96 -17.11
N TRP A 80 -18.50 -0.06 -17.94
CA TRP A 80 -17.43 0.85 -17.51
C TRP A 80 -17.91 1.90 -16.50
N LEU A 81 -19.17 2.33 -16.59
CA LEU A 81 -19.74 3.29 -15.64
C LEU A 81 -19.78 2.73 -14.20
N GLN A 82 -20.03 1.44 -14.07
CA GLN A 82 -20.13 0.78 -12.76
C GLN A 82 -18.79 0.23 -12.26
N LEU A 83 -17.80 0.10 -13.13
CA LEU A 83 -16.51 -0.51 -12.80
C LEU A 83 -15.83 0.09 -11.55
N PRO A 84 -15.81 1.43 -11.34
CA PRO A 84 -15.22 2.03 -10.15
C PRO A 84 -15.86 1.55 -8.84
N VAL A 85 -17.19 1.39 -8.82
CA VAL A 85 -17.95 0.92 -7.65
C VAL A 85 -17.80 -0.59 -7.50
N THR A 86 -17.92 -1.35 -8.60
CA THR A 86 -17.77 -2.81 -8.57
C THR A 86 -16.39 -3.23 -8.05
N LEU A 87 -15.31 -2.60 -8.52
CA LEU A 87 -13.96 -2.85 -8.00
C LEU A 87 -13.80 -2.32 -6.57
N GLY A 88 -14.41 -1.18 -6.25
CA GLY A 88 -14.44 -0.65 -4.90
C GLY A 88 -15.08 -1.64 -3.92
N ASP A 89 -16.24 -2.21 -4.25
CA ASP A 89 -16.91 -3.22 -3.42
C ASP A 89 -16.07 -4.49 -3.24
N ARG A 90 -15.31 -4.87 -4.28
CA ARG A 90 -14.37 -5.99 -4.18
C ARG A 90 -13.20 -5.68 -3.25
N ILE A 91 -12.57 -4.50 -3.39
CA ILE A 91 -11.52 -4.04 -2.46
C ILE A 91 -12.07 -4.02 -1.04
N GLY A 92 -13.27 -3.45 -0.83
CA GLY A 92 -13.94 -3.41 0.46
C GLY A 92 -14.07 -4.78 1.10
N ARG A 93 -14.63 -5.73 0.38
CA ARG A 93 -14.92 -7.08 0.86
C ARG A 93 -13.64 -7.91 1.08
N GLU A 94 -12.72 -7.90 0.11
CA GLU A 94 -11.56 -8.80 0.14
C GLU A 94 -10.42 -8.29 1.03
N THR A 95 -10.34 -6.96 1.28
CA THR A 95 -9.14 -6.39 1.92
C THR A 95 -9.38 -5.38 3.03
N LEU A 96 -10.58 -4.79 3.13
CA LEU A 96 -10.83 -3.66 4.05
C LEU A 96 -11.85 -3.96 5.14
N GLY A 97 -12.57 -5.09 5.09
CA GLY A 97 -13.68 -5.35 6.00
C GLY A 97 -14.77 -4.28 5.90
N ALA A 98 -15.07 -3.81 4.68
CA ALA A 98 -16.04 -2.78 4.40
C ALA A 98 -17.23 -3.35 3.59
N ALA A 99 -18.45 -2.97 3.95
CA ALA A 99 -19.66 -3.31 3.24
C ALA A 99 -19.72 -2.66 1.85
N ALA A 100 -20.50 -3.27 0.94
CA ALA A 100 -20.72 -2.73 -0.40
C ALA A 100 -21.27 -1.30 -0.36
N GLY A 101 -20.92 -0.50 -1.36
CA GLY A 101 -21.36 0.89 -1.52
C GLY A 101 -20.57 1.92 -0.71
N GLN A 102 -19.51 1.51 0.00
CA GLN A 102 -18.65 2.40 0.79
C GLN A 102 -17.28 2.66 0.14
N VAL A 103 -16.91 1.90 -0.89
CA VAL A 103 -15.61 2.04 -1.56
C VAL A 103 -15.81 2.38 -3.03
N VAL A 104 -14.97 3.27 -3.55
CA VAL A 104 -14.94 3.61 -4.98
C VAL A 104 -13.51 3.77 -5.45
N VAL A 105 -13.23 3.33 -6.68
CA VAL A 105 -11.91 3.44 -7.31
C VAL A 105 -11.89 4.64 -8.25
N GLY A 106 -10.89 5.50 -8.12
CA GLY A 106 -10.72 6.65 -9.01
C GLY A 106 -9.61 7.60 -8.56
N ASP A 107 -9.20 8.48 -9.44
CA ASP A 107 -8.16 9.48 -9.20
C ASP A 107 -6.81 8.89 -8.71
N SER A 108 -5.92 9.73 -8.22
CA SER A 108 -4.72 9.35 -7.49
C SER A 108 -4.94 9.44 -5.97
N THR A 109 -4.06 8.83 -5.18
CA THR A 109 -4.08 8.95 -3.70
C THR A 109 -4.03 10.42 -3.28
N THR A 110 -3.23 11.25 -3.93
CA THR A 110 -3.13 12.69 -3.67
C THR A 110 -4.49 13.40 -3.81
N VAL A 111 -5.21 13.15 -4.90
CA VAL A 111 -6.54 13.74 -5.14
C VAL A 111 -7.57 13.17 -4.17
N SER A 112 -7.48 11.86 -3.86
CA SER A 112 -8.35 11.20 -2.89
C SER A 112 -8.19 11.79 -1.49
N LEU A 113 -6.95 11.98 -1.02
CA LEU A 113 -6.64 12.66 0.24
C LEU A 113 -7.26 14.06 0.29
N TYR A 114 -7.03 14.87 -0.75
CA TYR A 114 -7.60 16.21 -0.82
C TYR A 114 -9.13 16.19 -0.70
N LYS A 115 -9.82 15.31 -1.46
CA LYS A 115 -11.28 15.16 -1.40
C LYS A 115 -11.77 14.75 -0.01
N LEU A 116 -11.14 13.74 0.59
CA LEU A 116 -11.58 13.17 1.85
C LEU A 116 -11.30 14.10 3.04
N ILE A 117 -10.13 14.75 3.10
CA ILE A 117 -9.81 15.73 4.14
C ILE A 117 -10.80 16.90 4.07
N ARG A 118 -11.05 17.45 2.87
CA ARG A 118 -12.00 18.55 2.68
C ARG A 118 -13.43 18.14 3.06
N ALA A 119 -13.83 16.90 2.75
CA ALA A 119 -15.13 16.36 3.16
C ALA A 119 -15.22 16.20 4.69
N ALA A 120 -14.16 15.71 5.35
CA ALA A 120 -14.11 15.58 6.80
C ALA A 120 -14.20 16.93 7.51
N VAL A 121 -13.43 17.93 7.05
CA VAL A 121 -13.51 19.30 7.61
C VAL A 121 -14.91 19.90 7.41
N HIS A 122 -15.54 19.67 6.25
CA HIS A 122 -16.92 20.13 6.00
C HIS A 122 -17.92 19.52 6.98
N LEU A 123 -17.74 18.26 7.40
CA LEU A 123 -18.60 17.57 8.37
C LEU A 123 -18.38 18.03 9.82
N ARG A 124 -17.37 18.84 10.10
CA ARG A 124 -17.05 19.37 11.43
C ARG A 124 -17.01 20.90 11.42
N PRO A 125 -18.15 21.58 11.12
CA PRO A 125 -18.20 23.03 11.04
C PRO A 125 -17.80 23.65 12.39
N GLY A 126 -16.97 24.70 12.33
CA GLY A 126 -16.46 25.39 13.51
C GLY A 126 -15.18 24.80 14.10
N ARG A 127 -14.69 23.64 13.58
CA ARG A 127 -13.38 23.09 13.95
C ARG A 127 -12.35 23.43 12.87
N SER A 128 -11.19 23.86 13.27
CA SER A 128 -10.15 24.42 12.38
C SER A 128 -8.77 23.77 12.54
N GLU A 129 -8.68 22.64 13.24
CA GLU A 129 -7.41 21.93 13.40
C GLU A 129 -7.42 20.59 12.65
N ILE A 130 -6.30 20.29 11.97
CA ILE A 130 -6.02 19.00 11.34
C ILE A 130 -4.80 18.40 12.02
N VAL A 131 -4.90 17.16 12.49
CA VAL A 131 -3.81 16.43 13.12
C VAL A 131 -3.15 15.51 12.09
N ILE A 132 -1.82 15.56 12.01
CA ILE A 132 -0.99 14.67 11.17
C ILE A 132 0.40 14.52 11.78
N ASP A 133 1.09 13.42 11.49
CA ASP A 133 2.46 13.22 11.98
C ASP A 133 3.52 13.76 11.01
N ARG A 134 4.68 14.20 11.56
CA ARG A 134 5.80 14.71 10.74
C ARG A 134 6.52 13.62 9.97
N GLY A 135 6.45 12.39 10.44
CA GLY A 135 7.01 11.21 9.78
C GLY A 135 6.12 10.66 8.66
N ASN A 136 4.94 11.23 8.41
CA ASN A 136 4.03 10.77 7.38
C ASN A 136 4.59 10.95 5.97
N PHE A 137 4.05 10.18 5.02
CA PHE A 137 4.46 10.29 3.62
C PHE A 137 4.34 11.72 3.11
N PRO A 138 5.32 12.23 2.35
CA PRO A 138 5.35 13.65 1.94
C PRO A 138 4.06 14.16 1.31
N THR A 139 3.40 13.36 0.46
CA THR A 139 2.15 13.75 -0.18
C THR A 139 1.04 14.09 0.83
N ASP A 140 0.89 13.28 1.88
CA ASP A 140 -0.15 13.47 2.89
C ASP A 140 0.05 14.80 3.61
N ARG A 141 1.31 15.11 3.98
CA ARG A 141 1.69 16.38 4.60
C ARG A 141 1.45 17.57 3.66
N PHE A 142 1.88 17.47 2.40
CA PHE A 142 1.72 18.53 1.41
C PHE A 142 0.25 18.84 1.12
N VAL A 143 -0.59 17.81 1.03
CA VAL A 143 -2.04 17.99 0.85
C VAL A 143 -2.66 18.67 2.07
N VAL A 144 -2.29 18.27 3.30
CA VAL A 144 -2.76 18.90 4.53
C VAL A 144 -2.27 20.36 4.61
N GLU A 145 -1.00 20.63 4.31
CA GLU A 145 -0.43 21.99 4.29
C GLU A 145 -1.19 22.89 3.31
N GLY A 146 -1.46 22.42 2.08
CA GLY A 146 -2.23 23.17 1.09
C GLY A 146 -3.67 23.45 1.53
N ILE A 147 -4.35 22.46 2.14
CA ILE A 147 -5.71 22.64 2.65
C ILE A 147 -5.75 23.65 3.81
N VAL A 148 -4.77 23.57 4.70
CA VAL A 148 -4.68 24.50 5.84
C VAL A 148 -4.46 25.93 5.37
N GLU A 149 -3.59 26.16 4.39
CA GLU A 149 -3.40 27.47 3.76
C GLU A 149 -4.69 27.97 3.11
N GLU A 150 -5.38 27.12 2.36
CA GLU A 150 -6.63 27.45 1.67
C GLU A 150 -7.77 27.83 2.64
N LEU A 151 -7.87 27.13 3.78
CA LEU A 151 -8.98 27.29 4.73
C LEU A 151 -8.68 28.24 5.90
N GLY A 152 -7.44 28.70 6.04
CA GLY A 152 -6.99 29.41 7.26
C GLY A 152 -7.07 28.52 8.53
N ALA A 153 -6.86 27.20 8.36
CA ALA A 153 -6.87 26.23 9.43
C ALA A 153 -5.47 26.09 10.07
N THR A 154 -5.31 25.19 11.04
CA THR A 154 -4.05 24.95 11.75
C THR A 154 -3.68 23.48 11.72
N ILE A 155 -2.40 23.17 11.52
CA ILE A 155 -1.88 21.80 11.66
C ILE A 155 -1.43 21.58 13.10
N ARG A 156 -1.88 20.47 13.68
CA ARG A 156 -1.36 19.93 14.94
C ARG A 156 -0.45 18.75 14.61
N TRP A 157 0.84 18.95 14.78
CA TRP A 157 1.85 17.95 14.43
C TRP A 157 2.06 16.93 15.53
N ILE A 158 2.11 15.65 15.17
CA ILE A 158 2.62 14.57 16.02
C ILE A 158 4.09 14.36 15.68
N GLU A 159 4.95 14.30 16.69
CA GLU A 159 6.34 13.91 16.54
C GLU A 159 6.43 12.39 16.70
N THR A 160 6.92 11.70 15.67
CA THR A 160 7.08 10.23 15.66
C THR A 160 8.54 9.83 15.63
N ASP A 161 8.85 8.68 16.22
CA ASP A 161 10.17 8.06 16.08
C ASP A 161 10.36 7.57 14.63
N PRO A 162 11.51 7.81 13.99
CA PRO A 162 11.80 7.32 12.63
C PRO A 162 11.69 5.79 12.47
N GLY A 163 11.96 5.01 13.51
CA GLY A 163 11.81 3.55 13.54
C GLY A 163 10.42 3.08 14.02
N GLY A 164 9.51 4.01 14.34
CA GLY A 164 8.15 3.77 14.80
C GLY A 164 7.09 4.36 13.89
N GLY A 165 6.01 4.86 14.49
CA GLY A 165 4.89 5.55 13.84
C GLY A 165 4.00 6.21 14.89
N ALA A 166 2.84 6.71 14.50
CA ALA A 166 1.91 7.37 15.40
C ALA A 166 1.29 6.38 16.41
N THR A 167 1.35 6.70 17.69
CA THR A 167 0.77 5.91 18.79
C THR A 167 -0.48 6.60 19.35
N VAL A 168 -1.32 5.84 20.06
CA VAL A 168 -2.51 6.37 20.74
C VAL A 168 -2.15 7.52 21.69
N ASP A 169 -1.10 7.37 22.50
CA ASP A 169 -0.66 8.40 23.46
C ASP A 169 -0.20 9.69 22.77
N GLN A 170 0.50 9.58 21.64
CA GLN A 170 0.92 10.75 20.87
C GLN A 170 -0.27 11.47 20.23
N VAL A 171 -1.28 10.73 19.79
CA VAL A 171 -2.53 11.31 19.26
C VAL A 171 -3.32 11.98 20.38
N ASP A 172 -3.45 11.35 21.57
CA ASP A 172 -4.15 11.93 22.72
C ASP A 172 -3.53 13.26 23.18
N ALA A 173 -2.22 13.38 23.10
CA ALA A 173 -1.50 14.60 23.48
C ALA A 173 -1.83 15.81 22.60
N VAL A 174 -2.33 15.62 21.36
CA VAL A 174 -2.55 16.71 20.39
C VAL A 174 -4.01 16.88 19.97
N VAL A 175 -4.83 15.84 20.01
CA VAL A 175 -6.26 15.90 19.63
C VAL A 175 -7.07 16.63 20.71
N ASN A 176 -7.94 17.53 20.28
CA ASN A 176 -8.77 18.33 21.19
C ASN A 176 -10.13 18.69 20.55
N GLY A 177 -10.96 19.46 21.28
CA GLY A 177 -12.32 19.84 20.81
C GLY A 177 -12.35 20.73 19.56
N ASN A 178 -11.21 21.23 19.07
CA ASN A 178 -11.09 22.02 17.85
C ASN A 178 -10.57 21.19 16.65
N THR A 179 -10.15 19.94 16.90
CA THR A 179 -9.69 19.02 15.84
C THR A 179 -10.86 18.59 14.97
N ALA A 180 -10.78 18.86 13.67
CA ALA A 180 -11.77 18.41 12.68
C ALA A 180 -11.50 16.97 12.23
N VAL A 181 -10.24 16.67 11.91
CA VAL A 181 -9.83 15.34 11.40
C VAL A 181 -8.41 15.00 11.80
N VAL A 182 -8.18 13.73 12.08
CA VAL A 182 -6.88 13.09 12.27
C VAL A 182 -6.52 12.33 10.98
N VAL A 183 -5.39 12.64 10.38
CA VAL A 183 -4.92 12.05 9.10
C VAL A 183 -3.62 11.29 9.37
N LEU A 184 -3.64 9.98 9.27
CA LEU A 184 -2.50 9.12 9.59
C LEU A 184 -2.36 7.97 8.59
N SER A 185 -1.13 7.49 8.41
CA SER A 185 -0.88 6.23 7.72
C SER A 185 -1.06 5.05 8.67
N HIS A 186 -1.79 4.01 8.24
CA HIS A 186 -1.90 2.76 9.01
C HIS A 186 -0.54 2.06 9.13
N ILE A 187 0.20 1.98 8.02
CA ILE A 187 1.57 1.48 8.04
C ILE A 187 2.52 2.61 7.65
N ALA A 188 3.41 2.97 8.58
CA ALA A 188 4.42 3.99 8.35
C ALA A 188 5.34 3.58 7.18
N TYR A 189 5.45 4.45 6.17
CA TYR A 189 6.12 4.10 4.91
C TYR A 189 7.62 3.82 5.07
N ARG A 190 8.27 4.39 6.09
CA ARG A 190 9.69 4.18 6.37
C ARG A 190 9.91 2.93 7.22
N SER A 191 9.35 2.88 8.41
CA SER A 191 9.64 1.85 9.39
C SER A 191 8.85 0.54 9.20
N GLY A 192 7.69 0.60 8.54
CA GLY A 192 6.74 -0.51 8.52
C GLY A 192 5.92 -0.66 9.80
N TYR A 193 5.96 0.32 10.71
CA TYR A 193 5.16 0.30 11.94
C TYR A 193 3.65 0.33 11.62
N ILE A 194 2.88 -0.56 12.24
CA ILE A 194 1.41 -0.60 12.16
C ILE A 194 0.82 0.21 13.30
N ALA A 195 0.09 1.28 12.99
CA ALA A 195 -0.64 2.09 13.96
C ALA A 195 -1.92 1.38 14.43
N ASP A 196 -2.32 1.62 15.66
CA ASP A 196 -3.55 1.10 16.27
C ASP A 196 -4.78 1.87 15.75
N ILE A 197 -5.33 1.46 14.58
CA ILE A 197 -6.53 2.07 13.99
C ILE A 197 -7.70 2.10 14.98
N PRO A 198 -8.11 0.98 15.62
CA PRO A 198 -9.24 0.99 16.55
C PRO A 198 -9.04 1.97 17.71
N GLY A 199 -7.89 1.92 18.36
CA GLY A 199 -7.60 2.78 19.54
C GLY A 199 -7.55 4.27 19.17
N ILE A 200 -6.89 4.62 18.08
CA ILE A 200 -6.80 6.02 17.61
C ILE A 200 -8.16 6.52 17.12
N THR A 201 -8.94 5.69 16.41
CA THR A 201 -10.28 6.06 15.94
C THR A 201 -11.21 6.34 17.10
N ALA A 202 -11.26 5.45 18.10
CA ALA A 202 -12.08 5.65 19.30
C ALA A 202 -11.69 6.93 20.05
N LEU A 203 -10.39 7.17 20.25
CA LEU A 203 -9.89 8.38 20.88
C LEU A 203 -10.28 9.66 20.13
N ALA A 204 -10.14 9.67 18.81
CA ALA A 204 -10.52 10.80 17.96
C ALA A 204 -12.03 11.09 18.08
N HIS A 205 -12.86 10.06 18.05
CA HIS A 205 -14.31 10.16 18.21
C HIS A 205 -14.71 10.68 19.60
N ASP A 206 -14.05 10.24 20.67
CA ASP A 206 -14.30 10.76 22.04
C ASP A 206 -14.04 12.28 22.14
N ARG A 207 -13.17 12.82 21.32
CA ARG A 207 -12.90 14.26 21.17
C ARG A 207 -13.77 14.92 20.08
N GLY A 208 -14.63 14.13 19.40
CA GLY A 208 -15.52 14.57 18.33
C GLY A 208 -14.83 14.86 17.00
N ALA A 209 -13.57 14.47 16.83
CA ALA A 209 -12.84 14.53 15.56
C ALA A 209 -13.21 13.34 14.67
N LEU A 210 -13.01 13.47 13.37
CA LEU A 210 -13.08 12.36 12.40
C LEU A 210 -11.67 11.80 12.15
N VAL A 211 -11.60 10.60 11.56
CA VAL A 211 -10.35 9.97 11.15
C VAL A 211 -10.30 9.74 9.64
N LEU A 212 -9.12 9.92 9.07
CA LEU A 212 -8.77 9.51 7.71
C LEU A 212 -7.48 8.71 7.73
N TRP A 213 -7.56 7.48 7.20
CA TRP A 213 -6.42 6.58 7.16
C TRP A 213 -5.85 6.42 5.75
N ASP A 214 -4.52 6.64 5.59
CA ASP A 214 -3.79 6.16 4.42
C ASP A 214 -3.45 4.68 4.58
N LEU A 215 -3.97 3.86 3.67
CA LEU A 215 -3.82 2.41 3.64
C LEU A 215 -2.86 1.93 2.53
N CYS A 216 -2.06 2.82 1.95
CA CYS A 216 -1.19 2.51 0.80
C CYS A 216 -0.23 1.34 1.02
N HIS A 217 0.22 1.11 2.26
CA HIS A 217 1.08 -0.02 2.61
C HIS A 217 0.35 -1.16 3.34
N SER A 218 -0.95 -1.02 3.55
CA SER A 218 -1.76 -1.97 4.33
C SER A 218 -2.66 -2.84 3.46
N VAL A 219 -3.34 -2.20 2.49
CA VAL A 219 -4.31 -2.88 1.61
C VAL A 219 -3.64 -4.02 0.85
N GLY A 220 -4.21 -5.23 0.99
CA GLY A 220 -3.69 -6.44 0.36
C GLY A 220 -2.47 -7.09 1.06
N SER A 221 -2.01 -6.54 2.20
CA SER A 221 -0.87 -7.10 2.93
C SER A 221 -1.13 -7.44 4.39
N VAL A 222 -2.07 -6.75 5.02
CA VAL A 222 -2.48 -6.99 6.41
C VAL A 222 -4.00 -6.99 6.52
N PRO A 223 -4.59 -7.73 7.49
CA PRO A 223 -6.02 -7.68 7.78
C PRO A 223 -6.47 -6.27 8.20
N ILE A 224 -7.60 -5.82 7.67
CA ILE A 224 -8.23 -4.54 7.97
C ILE A 224 -9.73 -4.77 8.16
N ALA A 225 -10.37 -4.05 9.09
CA ALA A 225 -11.78 -4.15 9.38
C ALA A 225 -12.39 -2.74 9.63
N LEU A 226 -12.46 -1.91 8.55
CA LEU A 226 -12.82 -0.49 8.66
C LEU A 226 -14.20 -0.27 9.29
N ASP A 227 -15.20 -1.08 8.92
CA ASP A 227 -16.55 -0.95 9.46
C ASP A 227 -16.59 -1.29 10.95
N GLU A 228 -15.94 -2.39 11.35
CA GLU A 228 -15.85 -2.82 12.76
C GLU A 228 -15.09 -1.79 13.61
N TRP A 229 -14.02 -1.22 13.08
CA TRP A 229 -13.20 -0.22 13.77
C TRP A 229 -13.80 1.18 13.75
N GLY A 230 -14.93 1.37 13.09
CA GLY A 230 -15.64 2.64 13.05
C GLY A 230 -14.95 3.74 12.28
N VAL A 231 -14.06 3.41 11.33
CA VAL A 231 -13.30 4.38 10.54
C VAL A 231 -14.22 5.25 9.71
N ASP A 232 -13.99 6.56 9.65
CA ASP A 232 -14.82 7.50 8.89
C ASP A 232 -14.42 7.54 7.41
N PHE A 233 -13.12 7.68 7.15
CA PHE A 233 -12.55 7.79 5.81
C PHE A 233 -11.25 6.98 5.71
N ALA A 234 -11.01 6.42 4.52
CA ALA A 234 -9.71 5.87 4.18
C ALA A 234 -9.43 5.99 2.68
N THR A 235 -8.16 5.97 2.32
CA THR A 235 -7.70 5.90 0.93
C THR A 235 -6.46 5.04 0.83
N GLY A 236 -6.15 4.57 -0.36
CA GLY A 236 -4.91 3.86 -0.62
C GLY A 236 -4.67 3.70 -2.12
N CYS A 237 -3.42 3.51 -2.49
CA CYS A 237 -3.06 3.22 -3.88
C CYS A 237 -3.28 1.73 -4.21
N THR A 238 -3.45 1.44 -5.49
CA THR A 238 -3.68 0.06 -5.96
C THR A 238 -2.47 -0.55 -6.65
N TYR A 239 -1.41 0.22 -6.93
CA TYR A 239 -0.23 -0.24 -7.67
C TYR A 239 0.81 -0.98 -6.82
N LYS A 240 0.69 -0.94 -5.48
CA LYS A 240 1.58 -1.67 -4.56
C LYS A 240 1.10 -3.12 -4.39
N TYR A 241 0.58 -3.48 -3.22
CA TYR A 241 0.15 -4.85 -2.90
C TYR A 241 -1.14 -5.32 -3.62
N LEU A 242 -1.87 -4.41 -4.30
CA LEU A 242 -2.95 -4.78 -5.21
C LEU A 242 -2.51 -4.93 -6.68
N ASN A 243 -1.21 -4.80 -6.96
CA ASN A 243 -0.56 -5.06 -8.24
C ASN A 243 -1.25 -4.40 -9.47
N GLY A 244 -1.89 -3.24 -9.26
CA GLY A 244 -2.64 -2.52 -10.29
C GLY A 244 -1.78 -1.93 -11.41
N GLY A 245 -0.47 -1.92 -11.24
CA GLY A 245 0.48 -1.42 -12.25
C GLY A 245 0.69 0.11 -12.21
N PRO A 246 1.65 0.61 -12.98
CA PRO A 246 2.00 2.03 -13.02
C PRO A 246 0.81 2.91 -13.42
N GLY A 247 0.49 3.91 -12.61
CA GLY A 247 -0.63 4.82 -12.86
C GLY A 247 -2.01 4.26 -12.55
N SER A 248 -2.11 3.08 -11.95
CA SER A 248 -3.38 2.53 -11.47
C SER A 248 -4.03 3.49 -10.45
N PRO A 249 -5.36 3.72 -10.55
CA PRO A 249 -6.06 4.67 -9.69
C PRO A 249 -6.09 4.22 -8.23
N ALA A 250 -6.26 5.19 -7.34
CA ALA A 250 -6.48 4.96 -5.91
C ALA A 250 -7.91 4.46 -5.64
N PHE A 251 -8.17 4.06 -4.40
CA PHE A 251 -9.52 3.89 -3.89
C PHE A 251 -9.81 4.88 -2.75
N MET A 252 -11.08 5.17 -2.55
CA MET A 252 -11.60 5.94 -1.42
C MET A 252 -12.64 5.10 -0.70
N TYR A 253 -12.53 5.02 0.63
CA TYR A 253 -13.57 4.51 1.52
C TYR A 253 -14.22 5.67 2.24
N VAL A 254 -15.54 5.68 2.29
CA VAL A 254 -16.36 6.61 3.05
C VAL A 254 -17.41 5.81 3.81
N ARG A 255 -17.41 5.92 5.13
CA ARG A 255 -18.40 5.23 5.97
C ARG A 255 -19.82 5.60 5.57
N ALA A 256 -20.72 4.62 5.51
CA ALA A 256 -22.06 4.76 4.96
C ALA A 256 -22.82 5.99 5.48
N GLU A 257 -22.74 6.27 6.78
CA GLU A 257 -23.43 7.41 7.41
C GLU A 257 -22.95 8.78 6.92
N HIS A 258 -21.72 8.87 6.38
CA HIS A 258 -21.15 10.11 5.89
C HIS A 258 -21.41 10.34 4.40
N ILE A 259 -21.72 9.31 3.61
CA ILE A 259 -21.78 9.41 2.15
C ILE A 259 -22.66 10.56 1.69
N THR A 260 -23.87 10.67 2.21
CA THR A 260 -24.84 11.68 1.76
C THR A 260 -24.56 13.08 2.29
N ALA A 261 -23.98 13.20 3.49
CA ALA A 261 -23.65 14.48 4.13
C ALA A 261 -22.31 15.04 3.69
N ALA A 262 -21.34 14.19 3.36
CA ALA A 262 -20.00 14.61 2.96
C ALA A 262 -20.02 15.34 1.62
N ARG A 263 -19.29 16.47 1.56
CA ARG A 263 -19.12 17.27 0.35
C ARG A 263 -17.64 17.35 0.00
N GLN A 264 -17.26 16.65 -1.04
CA GLN A 264 -15.92 16.76 -1.61
C GLN A 264 -15.85 17.98 -2.57
N PRO A 265 -14.69 18.63 -2.71
CA PRO A 265 -14.59 19.93 -3.40
C PRO A 265 -14.51 19.85 -4.93
N ILE A 266 -14.17 18.70 -5.52
CA ILE A 266 -13.96 18.57 -6.97
C ILE A 266 -15.23 17.99 -7.60
N TRP A 267 -16.19 18.85 -7.83
CA TRP A 267 -17.44 18.48 -8.50
C TRP A 267 -17.17 18.18 -9.97
N GLY A 268 -17.70 17.06 -10.44
CA GLY A 268 -17.55 16.67 -11.82
C GLY A 268 -18.73 15.81 -12.30
N TRP A 269 -18.90 15.73 -13.59
CA TRP A 269 -20.08 15.15 -14.24
C TRP A 269 -20.33 13.68 -13.83
N MET A 270 -19.29 12.88 -13.61
CA MET A 270 -19.45 11.46 -13.19
C MET A 270 -19.93 11.31 -11.73
N GLY A 271 -19.76 12.35 -10.91
CA GLY A 271 -20.28 12.38 -9.53
C GLY A 271 -21.70 12.93 -9.42
N ASP A 272 -22.26 13.42 -10.52
CA ASP A 272 -23.66 13.91 -10.58
C ASP A 272 -24.66 12.75 -10.47
N GLU A 273 -25.87 13.04 -9.96
CA GLU A 273 -26.95 12.05 -9.87
C GLU A 273 -27.29 11.47 -11.25
N ASN A 274 -27.32 12.33 -12.27
CA ASN A 274 -27.66 12.00 -13.66
C ASN A 274 -26.54 12.44 -14.63
N PRO A 275 -25.39 11.76 -14.70
CA PRO A 275 -24.22 12.24 -15.41
C PRO A 275 -24.42 12.48 -16.91
N PHE A 276 -25.40 11.84 -17.54
CA PHE A 276 -25.69 11.99 -18.98
C PHE A 276 -26.82 12.96 -19.30
N ASP A 277 -27.50 13.51 -18.29
CA ASP A 277 -28.58 14.47 -18.52
C ASP A 277 -28.05 15.83 -19.09
N MET A 278 -26.79 16.14 -18.80
CA MET A 278 -26.11 17.37 -19.30
C MET A 278 -26.87 18.66 -19.01
N ALA A 279 -27.83 18.62 -18.07
CA ALA A 279 -28.72 19.73 -17.74
C ALA A 279 -28.34 20.38 -16.41
N GLY A 280 -28.69 21.64 -16.26
CA GLY A 280 -28.80 22.34 -14.98
C GLY A 280 -27.52 22.50 -14.17
N GLY A 281 -27.68 22.50 -12.86
CA GLY A 281 -26.58 22.59 -11.89
C GLY A 281 -26.20 21.21 -11.35
N TYR A 282 -25.05 21.12 -10.68
CA TYR A 282 -24.55 19.87 -10.12
C TYR A 282 -25.41 19.40 -8.92
N THR A 283 -25.91 18.17 -9.02
CA THR A 283 -26.59 17.46 -7.93
C THR A 283 -25.76 16.22 -7.60
N PRO A 284 -25.10 16.15 -6.41
CA PRO A 284 -24.26 15.02 -6.09
C PRO A 284 -25.08 13.73 -5.98
N ALA A 285 -24.57 12.64 -6.57
CA ALA A 285 -25.18 11.31 -6.47
C ALA A 285 -25.47 10.93 -5.01
N GLY A 286 -26.55 10.20 -4.74
CA GLY A 286 -26.93 9.72 -3.42
C GLY A 286 -26.05 8.57 -2.89
N SER A 287 -25.03 8.15 -3.63
CA SER A 287 -24.14 7.01 -3.33
C SER A 287 -22.66 7.44 -3.30
N ILE A 288 -21.76 6.48 -3.02
CA ILE A 288 -20.30 6.67 -3.03
C ILE A 288 -19.82 7.25 -4.38
N ARG A 289 -20.56 7.06 -5.46
CA ARG A 289 -20.25 7.59 -6.79
C ARG A 289 -20.05 9.12 -6.80
N ARG A 290 -20.64 9.87 -5.85
CA ARG A 290 -20.41 11.32 -5.69
C ARG A 290 -18.95 11.72 -5.49
N PHE A 291 -18.08 10.76 -5.10
CA PHE A 291 -16.65 10.99 -4.95
C PHE A 291 -15.87 10.80 -6.26
N ILE A 292 -16.50 10.33 -7.33
CA ILE A 292 -15.93 10.33 -8.69
C ILE A 292 -16.09 11.73 -9.29
N SER A 293 -15.04 12.31 -9.86
CA SER A 293 -15.10 13.62 -10.49
C SER A 293 -15.21 13.52 -12.02
N GLY A 294 -14.22 12.97 -12.66
CA GLY A 294 -14.15 12.82 -14.11
C GLY A 294 -14.39 11.41 -14.61
N THR A 295 -14.14 11.21 -15.89
CA THR A 295 -14.18 9.90 -16.53
C THR A 295 -13.26 8.92 -15.86
N PRO A 296 -13.75 7.74 -15.39
CA PRO A 296 -12.93 6.77 -14.72
C PRO A 296 -11.80 6.24 -15.62
N PRO A 297 -10.59 5.99 -15.08
CA PRO A 297 -9.46 5.46 -15.84
C PRO A 297 -9.59 3.94 -16.03
N VAL A 298 -10.52 3.51 -16.87
CA VAL A 298 -10.94 2.10 -17.06
C VAL A 298 -9.74 1.18 -17.29
N ILE A 299 -8.81 1.56 -18.19
CA ILE A 299 -7.62 0.75 -18.48
C ILE A 299 -6.75 0.56 -17.23
N GLY A 300 -6.55 1.63 -16.43
CA GLY A 300 -5.78 1.57 -15.20
C GLY A 300 -6.40 0.72 -14.09
N MET A 301 -7.69 0.37 -14.23
CA MET A 301 -8.41 -0.49 -13.27
C MET A 301 -8.31 -1.98 -13.56
N LEU A 302 -7.85 -2.38 -14.76
CA LEU A 302 -7.95 -3.77 -15.22
C LEU A 302 -7.06 -4.71 -14.42
N ALA A 303 -5.83 -4.29 -14.09
CA ALA A 303 -4.84 -5.16 -13.49
C ALA A 303 -5.19 -5.57 -12.06
N MET A 304 -5.69 -4.65 -11.23
CA MET A 304 -5.99 -4.93 -9.82
C MET A 304 -7.03 -6.04 -9.63
N SER A 305 -7.90 -6.27 -10.62
CA SER A 305 -8.94 -7.31 -10.50
C SER A 305 -8.36 -8.72 -10.40
N GLU A 306 -7.23 -9.00 -11.06
CA GLU A 306 -6.56 -10.31 -10.95
C GLU A 306 -5.94 -10.52 -9.57
N MET A 307 -5.33 -9.47 -9.00
CA MET A 307 -4.82 -9.57 -7.64
C MET A 307 -5.95 -9.73 -6.61
N LEU A 308 -7.10 -9.08 -6.81
CA LEU A 308 -8.27 -9.30 -5.97
C LEU A 308 -8.82 -10.73 -6.08
N ASP A 309 -8.72 -11.38 -7.26
CA ASP A 309 -9.05 -12.80 -7.42
C ASP A 309 -8.09 -13.68 -6.61
N LEU A 310 -6.78 -13.40 -6.64
CA LEU A 310 -5.78 -14.12 -5.85
C LEU A 310 -5.97 -13.91 -4.34
N ILE A 311 -6.28 -12.69 -3.90
CA ILE A 311 -6.54 -12.43 -2.48
C ILE A 311 -7.80 -13.16 -2.02
N ALA A 312 -8.86 -13.19 -2.85
CA ALA A 312 -10.09 -13.93 -2.54
C ALA A 312 -9.86 -15.46 -2.46
N GLU A 313 -8.97 -16.00 -3.31
CA GLU A 313 -8.58 -17.41 -3.33
C GLU A 313 -7.76 -17.80 -2.09
N VAL A 314 -6.78 -16.99 -1.73
CA VAL A 314 -5.81 -17.29 -0.65
C VAL A 314 -6.33 -16.90 0.74
N GLY A 315 -7.03 -15.77 0.83
CA GLY A 315 -7.41 -15.12 2.07
C GLY A 315 -6.32 -14.24 2.67
N ILE A 316 -6.73 -13.08 3.20
CA ILE A 316 -5.79 -12.08 3.74
C ILE A 316 -5.00 -12.60 4.95
N ASP A 317 -5.55 -13.51 5.75
CA ASP A 317 -4.88 -14.08 6.93
C ASP A 317 -3.71 -14.98 6.53
N ALA A 318 -3.84 -15.76 5.46
CA ALA A 318 -2.75 -16.58 4.94
C ALA A 318 -1.65 -15.69 4.32
N ILE A 319 -2.03 -14.63 3.60
CA ILE A 319 -1.10 -13.60 3.11
C ILE A 319 -0.34 -12.96 4.27
N ARG A 320 -1.05 -12.59 5.35
CA ARG A 320 -0.44 -12.02 6.55
C ARG A 320 0.53 -12.99 7.23
N THR A 321 0.18 -14.26 7.31
CA THR A 321 1.03 -15.30 7.90
C THR A 321 2.36 -15.40 7.17
N LYS A 322 2.34 -15.44 5.83
CA LYS A 322 3.58 -15.45 5.04
C LYS A 322 4.34 -14.12 5.14
N SER A 323 3.65 -12.98 5.15
CA SER A 323 4.27 -11.66 5.37
C SER A 323 5.10 -11.64 6.66
N LEU A 324 4.55 -12.15 7.76
CA LEU A 324 5.26 -12.26 9.02
C LEU A 324 6.48 -13.20 8.93
N ALA A 325 6.33 -14.34 8.29
CA ALA A 325 7.44 -15.29 8.11
C ALA A 325 8.59 -14.68 7.29
N LEU A 326 8.29 -13.98 6.19
CA LEU A 326 9.29 -13.28 5.36
C LEU A 326 10.00 -12.16 6.14
N THR A 327 9.25 -11.34 6.88
CA THR A 327 9.84 -10.25 7.66
C THR A 327 10.64 -10.75 8.87
N ASP A 328 10.23 -11.85 9.50
CA ASP A 328 11.02 -12.50 10.55
C ASP A 328 12.35 -13.00 10.00
N TYR A 329 12.32 -13.69 8.85
CA TYR A 329 13.52 -14.21 8.21
C TYR A 329 14.47 -13.07 7.78
N ALA A 330 13.94 -11.98 7.24
CA ALA A 330 14.74 -10.80 6.92
C ALA A 330 15.44 -10.20 8.15
N ILE A 331 14.76 -10.16 9.31
CA ILE A 331 15.34 -9.68 10.57
C ILE A 331 16.35 -10.69 11.13
N GLU A 332 16.09 -11.99 11.03
CA GLU A 332 17.07 -13.05 11.41
C GLU A 332 18.38 -12.88 10.63
N LEU A 333 18.28 -12.74 9.31
CA LEU A 333 19.44 -12.51 8.44
C LEU A 333 20.14 -11.17 8.72
N PHE A 334 19.38 -10.11 8.99
CA PHE A 334 19.92 -8.82 9.41
C PHE A 334 20.79 -8.99 10.67
N ASP A 335 20.26 -9.62 11.72
CA ASP A 335 20.97 -9.81 12.98
C ASP A 335 22.26 -10.62 12.80
N GLU A 336 22.20 -11.67 11.98
CA GLU A 336 23.33 -12.57 11.73
C GLU A 336 24.39 -11.95 10.84
N ARG A 337 23.99 -11.25 9.76
CA ARG A 337 24.89 -10.94 8.64
C ARG A 337 25.17 -9.44 8.46
N LEU A 338 24.29 -8.55 8.84
CA LEU A 338 24.40 -7.10 8.57
C LEU A 338 24.65 -6.26 9.83
N ALA A 339 24.04 -6.59 10.96
CA ALA A 339 24.25 -5.86 12.21
C ALA A 339 25.72 -5.83 12.66
N PRO A 340 26.53 -6.92 12.50
CA PRO A 340 27.97 -6.87 12.80
C PRO A 340 28.77 -5.91 11.93
N LEU A 341 28.22 -5.48 10.79
CA LEU A 341 28.85 -4.55 9.83
C LEU A 341 28.39 -3.08 10.03
N GLY A 342 27.70 -2.79 11.15
CA GLY A 342 27.27 -1.43 11.48
C GLY A 342 25.93 -1.02 10.89
N VAL A 343 25.21 -1.93 10.22
CA VAL A 343 23.83 -1.69 9.76
C VAL A 343 22.88 -1.64 10.96
N THR A 344 21.91 -0.75 10.92
CA THR A 344 20.88 -0.61 11.97
C THR A 344 19.49 -0.99 11.43
N LEU A 345 18.63 -1.53 12.30
CA LEU A 345 17.26 -1.91 11.97
C LEU A 345 16.30 -0.76 12.32
N SER A 346 15.57 -0.26 11.34
CA SER A 346 14.55 0.79 11.49
C SER A 346 13.12 0.25 11.37
N THR A 347 12.92 -1.04 11.61
CA THR A 347 11.61 -1.70 11.60
C THR A 347 11.34 -2.31 12.97
N PRO A 348 10.08 -2.26 13.47
CA PRO A 348 9.73 -2.92 14.71
C PRO A 348 9.98 -4.43 14.68
N ARG A 349 10.58 -4.95 15.76
CA ARG A 349 10.79 -6.39 15.90
C ARG A 349 9.51 -7.14 16.28
N GLU A 350 8.60 -6.46 16.94
CA GLU A 350 7.35 -7.06 17.38
C GLU A 350 6.42 -7.28 16.18
N ARG A 351 5.96 -8.54 16.02
CA ARG A 351 5.10 -8.98 14.90
C ARG A 351 3.76 -8.24 14.84
N ALA A 352 3.19 -7.89 16.00
CA ALA A 352 1.88 -7.26 16.07
C ALA A 352 1.86 -5.87 15.43
N VAL A 353 2.98 -5.16 15.50
CA VAL A 353 3.11 -3.77 14.99
C VAL A 353 4.05 -3.66 13.79
N ARG A 354 4.33 -4.77 13.09
CA ARG A 354 5.19 -4.78 11.90
C ARG A 354 4.40 -5.11 10.64
N GLY A 355 4.53 -4.28 9.61
CA GLY A 355 3.95 -4.48 8.27
C GLY A 355 4.67 -5.51 7.41
N SER A 356 4.59 -5.36 6.08
CA SER A 356 5.14 -6.32 5.10
C SER A 356 6.46 -5.86 4.48
N HIS A 357 7.18 -4.91 5.11
CA HIS A 357 8.52 -4.52 4.69
C HIS A 357 9.45 -4.38 5.89
N VAL A 358 10.74 -4.50 5.64
CA VAL A 358 11.80 -4.30 6.63
C VAL A 358 12.73 -3.21 6.13
N THR A 359 13.02 -2.22 6.96
CA THR A 359 13.94 -1.14 6.67
C THR A 359 15.21 -1.29 7.49
N ILE A 360 16.34 -1.21 6.81
CA ILE A 360 17.67 -1.20 7.38
C ILE A 360 18.39 0.07 6.95
N ASP A 361 19.23 0.63 7.79
CA ASP A 361 19.93 1.90 7.55
C ASP A 361 21.45 1.76 7.66
N HIS A 362 22.16 2.31 6.69
CA HIS A 362 23.63 2.44 6.70
C HIS A 362 24.06 3.61 5.81
N PRO A 363 25.06 4.44 6.20
CA PRO A 363 25.50 5.60 5.40
C PRO A 363 25.92 5.27 3.97
N GLY A 364 26.50 4.09 3.72
CA GLY A 364 26.97 3.66 2.40
C GLY A 364 25.88 3.13 1.46
N PHE A 365 24.63 3.00 1.89
CA PHE A 365 23.59 2.35 1.08
C PHE A 365 23.24 3.11 -0.20
N ALA A 366 23.33 4.45 -0.21
CA ALA A 366 23.06 5.24 -1.41
C ALA A 366 23.97 4.85 -2.59
N ASP A 367 25.26 4.62 -2.32
CA ASP A 367 26.25 4.29 -3.33
C ASP A 367 26.17 2.83 -3.80
N MET A 368 25.60 1.95 -2.99
CA MET A 368 25.40 0.52 -3.31
C MET A 368 24.24 0.25 -4.25
N MET A 369 23.28 1.16 -4.35
CA MET A 369 22.04 0.91 -5.11
C MET A 369 22.28 0.58 -6.58
N SER A 370 23.19 1.28 -7.25
CA SER A 370 23.55 1.01 -8.66
C SER A 370 24.14 -0.38 -8.83
N GLN A 371 25.01 -0.80 -7.92
CA GLN A 371 25.64 -2.12 -7.97
C GLN A 371 24.66 -3.26 -7.71
N LEU A 372 23.66 -3.07 -6.83
CA LEU A 372 22.58 -4.02 -6.63
C LEU A 372 21.72 -4.15 -7.90
N TRP A 373 21.35 -3.03 -8.53
CA TRP A 373 20.55 -3.04 -9.75
C TRP A 373 21.27 -3.68 -10.93
N GLU A 374 22.57 -3.45 -11.10
CA GLU A 374 23.41 -4.12 -12.12
C GLU A 374 23.42 -5.64 -11.94
N ARG A 375 23.28 -6.14 -10.71
CA ARG A 375 23.15 -7.57 -10.38
C ARG A 375 21.70 -8.09 -10.53
N GLY A 376 20.74 -7.25 -10.98
CA GLY A 376 19.31 -7.59 -11.05
C GLY A 376 18.63 -7.72 -9.69
N ILE A 377 19.24 -7.18 -8.64
CA ILE A 377 18.72 -7.16 -7.27
C ILE A 377 18.09 -5.80 -7.02
N ILE A 378 16.77 -5.77 -6.84
CA ILE A 378 15.99 -4.54 -6.81
C ILE A 378 15.30 -4.36 -5.43
N PRO A 379 15.97 -3.81 -4.42
CA PRO A 379 15.34 -3.25 -3.23
C PRO A 379 14.96 -1.79 -3.48
N ASP A 380 14.31 -1.16 -2.50
CA ASP A 380 13.97 0.26 -2.53
C ASP A 380 14.90 1.09 -1.63
N PHE A 381 15.29 2.28 -2.08
CA PHE A 381 16.10 3.19 -1.29
C PHE A 381 15.30 4.40 -0.79
N ARG A 382 15.44 4.69 0.50
CA ARG A 382 14.85 5.86 1.15
C ARG A 382 15.93 6.72 1.80
N ALA A 383 16.14 7.88 1.19
CA ALA A 383 17.09 8.85 1.72
C ALA A 383 16.84 9.16 3.22
N PRO A 384 17.89 9.44 3.99
CA PRO A 384 19.29 9.53 3.56
C PRO A 384 20.03 8.17 3.51
N THR A 385 19.59 7.14 4.23
CA THR A 385 20.41 5.95 4.55
C THR A 385 19.64 4.61 4.48
N GLY A 386 18.35 4.62 4.15
CA GLY A 386 17.48 3.46 4.27
C GLY A 386 17.40 2.60 3.02
N ILE A 387 17.64 1.29 3.12
CA ILE A 387 17.15 0.29 2.18
C ILE A 387 15.91 -0.35 2.77
N ARG A 388 14.80 -0.38 1.98
CA ARG A 388 13.60 -1.13 2.34
C ARG A 388 13.55 -2.42 1.54
N LEU A 389 13.31 -3.50 2.25
CA LEU A 389 13.00 -4.81 1.69
C LEU A 389 11.47 -4.96 1.65
N GLY A 390 10.88 -4.64 0.52
CA GLY A 390 9.44 -4.66 0.30
C GLY A 390 8.96 -6.05 -0.11
N LEU A 391 8.44 -6.79 0.86
CA LEU A 391 8.13 -8.22 0.74
C LEU A 391 6.67 -8.42 0.34
N SER A 392 6.44 -8.78 -0.93
CA SER A 392 5.10 -9.13 -1.45
C SER A 392 4.81 -10.62 -1.20
N PRO A 393 3.92 -10.99 -0.26
CA PRO A 393 3.83 -12.38 0.22
C PRO A 393 3.54 -13.42 -0.87
N LEU A 394 2.80 -13.07 -1.93
CA LEU A 394 2.47 -14.00 -3.00
C LEU A 394 3.56 -14.15 -4.08
N SER A 395 4.48 -13.17 -4.19
CA SER A 395 5.49 -13.17 -5.27
C SER A 395 6.93 -13.22 -4.78
N THR A 396 7.20 -12.98 -3.49
CA THR A 396 8.54 -13.01 -2.90
C THR A 396 8.80 -14.36 -2.25
N SER A 397 9.97 -14.96 -2.53
CA SER A 397 10.49 -16.16 -1.89
C SER A 397 11.47 -15.84 -0.76
N PHE A 398 11.72 -16.82 0.13
CA PHE A 398 12.76 -16.71 1.16
C PHE A 398 14.16 -16.67 0.54
N ALA A 399 14.37 -17.37 -0.58
CA ALA A 399 15.61 -17.33 -1.32
C ALA A 399 15.92 -15.93 -1.87
N GLU A 400 14.94 -15.15 -2.34
CA GLU A 400 15.14 -13.76 -2.75
C GLU A 400 15.59 -12.89 -1.57
N VAL A 401 15.02 -13.10 -0.37
CA VAL A 401 15.40 -12.36 0.85
C VAL A 401 16.85 -12.65 1.23
N GLU A 402 17.25 -13.93 1.26
CA GLU A 402 18.62 -14.35 1.56
C GLU A 402 19.62 -13.76 0.55
N LEU A 403 19.30 -13.85 -0.74
CA LEU A 403 20.13 -13.33 -1.82
C LEU A 403 20.41 -11.82 -1.69
N VAL A 404 19.38 -11.04 -1.36
CA VAL A 404 19.54 -9.57 -1.20
C VAL A 404 20.40 -9.25 0.01
N VAL A 405 20.17 -9.92 1.14
CA VAL A 405 20.98 -9.69 2.35
C VAL A 405 22.45 -10.08 2.12
N ASP A 406 22.71 -11.19 1.42
CA ASP A 406 24.09 -11.60 1.09
C ASP A 406 24.76 -10.65 0.11
N ALA A 407 24.02 -10.13 -0.87
CA ALA A 407 24.56 -9.13 -1.80
C ALA A 407 24.93 -7.82 -1.07
N ILE A 408 24.08 -7.33 -0.18
CA ILE A 408 24.35 -6.14 0.65
C ILE A 408 25.59 -6.41 1.53
N ARG A 409 25.66 -7.58 2.18
CA ARG A 409 26.80 -7.97 3.00
C ARG A 409 28.13 -7.96 2.21
N SER A 410 28.11 -8.56 1.01
CA SER A 410 29.29 -8.59 0.14
C SER A 410 29.80 -7.18 -0.17
N LEU A 411 28.89 -6.28 -0.60
CA LEU A 411 29.26 -4.90 -0.93
C LEU A 411 29.81 -4.12 0.28
N LEU A 412 29.27 -4.34 1.49
CA LEU A 412 29.77 -3.71 2.71
C LEU A 412 31.19 -4.19 3.08
N LEU A 413 31.52 -5.45 2.80
CA LEU A 413 32.84 -6.00 3.05
C LEU A 413 33.87 -5.50 2.01
N ASP A 414 33.47 -5.42 0.74
CA ASP A 414 34.33 -4.89 -0.33
C ASP A 414 34.70 -3.42 -0.04
N ASP A 415 33.75 -2.58 0.39
CA ASP A 415 34.01 -1.18 0.78
C ASP A 415 34.97 -1.05 1.97
N GLN A 416 34.97 -2.00 2.93
CA GLN A 416 35.85 -1.99 4.08
C GLN A 416 37.31 -2.39 3.73
N GLU A 417 37.52 -3.16 2.65
CA GLU A 417 38.85 -3.54 2.18
C GLU A 417 39.51 -2.44 1.33
N GLU A 418 38.71 -1.55 0.72
CA GLU A 418 39.21 -0.44 -0.14
C GLU A 418 39.49 0.86 0.65
N GLY A 419 39.02 1.02 1.87
CA GLY A 419 39.13 2.21 2.72
C GLY A 419 40.17 2.04 3.82
#